data_c5b7973c072cc0f25b3ab2e05ad7df02
#
_entry.id   c5b7973c072cc0f25b3ab2e05ad7df02
#
_cell.length_a   1.000
_cell.length_b   1.000
_cell.length_c   1.000
_cell.angle_alpha   90.00
_cell.angle_beta   90.00
_cell.angle_gamma   90.00
#
_symmetry.space_group_name_H-M   'P 1'
#
loop_
_entity.id
_entity.type
_entity.pdbx_description
1 polymer ?
#
loop_
_entity_poly.entity_id
_entity_poly.type
_entity_poly.pdbx_seq_one_letter_code
_entity_poly.pdbx_strand_id
1 'polypeptide(L)'
;MCVMHGWDGLQARVLADDAGTVLVMGGPGTGRTSVCLEIAARHVAFGGRLSEVLVLAQTRPSAQALRTALVRRLGGAHLDPQVMTVHALARRIVASPSKRLLTAPEQEFRMRE
;
A
#
# COMPACT_ATOMS: atom_id res chain seq x y z
N MET A 1 0.50 19.22 8.41
CA MET A 1 -0.47 19.08 9.51
C MET A 1 -1.59 18.19 9.05
N CYS A 2 -1.63 16.95 9.50
CA CYS A 2 -2.75 16.08 9.20
C CYS A 2 -3.93 16.58 10.01
N VAL A 3 -4.90 17.20 9.35
CA VAL A 3 -6.17 17.52 10.00
C VAL A 3 -6.73 16.18 10.46
N MET A 4 -6.90 15.99 11.75
CA MET A 4 -7.65 14.88 12.30
C MET A 4 -9.10 15.10 11.84
N HIS A 5 -9.41 14.62 10.65
CA HIS A 5 -10.80 14.41 10.28
C HIS A 5 -11.33 13.37 11.26
N GLY A 6 -12.32 13.73 12.03
CA GLY A 6 -13.02 12.77 12.85
C GLY A 6 -13.44 11.61 11.96
N TRP A 7 -12.98 10.42 12.26
CA TRP A 7 -13.40 9.23 11.54
C TRP A 7 -14.91 9.06 11.71
N ASP A 8 -15.63 8.85 10.62
CA ASP A 8 -17.03 8.49 10.73
C ASP A 8 -17.21 7.11 11.39
N GLY A 9 -18.42 6.76 11.75
CA GLY A 9 -18.70 5.54 12.50
C GLY A 9 -18.21 4.27 11.79
N LEU A 10 -18.23 4.21 10.44
CA LEU A 10 -17.76 3.06 9.67
C LEU A 10 -16.24 2.99 9.63
N GLN A 11 -15.58 4.11 9.40
CA GLN A 11 -14.13 4.20 9.39
C GLN A 11 -13.54 3.84 10.75
N ALA A 12 -14.14 4.33 11.82
CA ALA A 12 -13.75 4.00 13.19
C ALA A 12 -13.89 2.50 13.50
N ARG A 13 -14.93 1.85 12.99
CA ARG A 13 -15.12 0.40 13.13
C ARG A 13 -14.04 -0.39 12.40
N VAL A 14 -13.71 -0.02 11.16
CA VAL A 14 -12.61 -0.66 10.41
C VAL A 14 -11.29 -0.54 11.16
N LEU A 15 -11.00 0.63 11.72
CA LEU A 15 -9.77 0.87 12.48
C LEU A 15 -9.70 0.10 13.81
N ALA A 16 -10.84 -0.25 14.38
CA ALA A 16 -10.93 -1.01 15.63
C ALA A 16 -11.02 -2.53 15.42
N ASP A 17 -11.15 -2.98 14.17
CA ASP A 17 -11.35 -4.39 13.84
C ASP A 17 -10.01 -5.15 13.82
N ASP A 18 -9.89 -6.16 14.68
CA ASP A 18 -8.74 -7.06 14.72
C ASP A 18 -8.93 -8.32 13.87
N ALA A 19 -9.93 -8.33 12.99
CA ALA A 19 -10.16 -9.44 12.08
C ALA A 19 -8.95 -9.69 11.16
N GLY A 20 -8.68 -10.94 10.82
CA GLY A 20 -7.53 -11.30 10.00
C GLY A 20 -7.62 -10.76 8.56
N THR A 21 -8.82 -10.61 8.02
CA THR A 21 -9.06 -10.04 6.67
C THR A 21 -10.28 -9.15 6.70
N VAL A 22 -10.12 -7.92 6.23
CA VAL A 22 -11.20 -6.93 6.17
C VAL A 22 -11.33 -6.41 4.74
N LEU A 23 -12.54 -6.43 4.21
CA LEU A 23 -12.89 -5.81 2.94
C LEU A 23 -13.57 -4.47 3.17
N VAL A 24 -12.95 -3.39 2.71
CA VAL A 24 -13.50 -2.04 2.80
C VAL A 24 -14.02 -1.62 1.43
N MET A 25 -15.31 -1.37 1.34
CA MET A 25 -15.97 -0.94 0.12
C MET A 25 -16.47 0.51 0.26
N GLY A 26 -16.40 1.26 -0.83
CA GLY A 26 -16.89 2.63 -0.88
C GLY A 26 -16.62 3.26 -2.24
N GLY A 27 -17.40 4.29 -2.57
CA GLY A 27 -17.21 5.07 -3.77
C GLY A 27 -16.00 6.00 -3.72
N PRO A 28 -15.73 6.76 -4.79
CA PRO A 28 -14.67 7.77 -4.80
C PRO A 28 -14.88 8.81 -3.68
N GLY A 29 -13.79 9.25 -3.04
CA GLY A 29 -13.84 10.27 -2.00
C GLY A 29 -14.39 9.84 -0.63
N THR A 30 -14.58 8.54 -0.40
CA THR A 30 -15.09 8.01 0.89
C THR A 30 -14.00 7.77 1.95
N GLY A 31 -12.75 8.07 1.64
CA GLY A 31 -11.66 7.96 2.60
C GLY A 31 -11.03 6.56 2.72
N ARG A 32 -11.25 5.66 1.77
CA ARG A 32 -10.66 4.30 1.78
C ARG A 32 -9.14 4.32 1.88
N THR A 33 -8.49 5.15 1.09
CA THR A 33 -7.03 5.31 1.11
C THR A 33 -6.55 5.84 2.47
N SER A 34 -7.24 6.81 3.03
CA SER A 34 -6.92 7.38 4.34
C SER A 34 -7.02 6.33 5.45
N VAL A 35 -8.02 5.46 5.40
CA VAL A 35 -8.18 4.35 6.36
C VAL A 35 -7.01 3.36 6.22
N CYS A 36 -6.62 2.98 5.03
CA CYS A 36 -5.47 2.09 4.80
C CYS A 36 -4.17 2.67 5.36
N LEU A 37 -3.92 3.95 5.11
CA LEU A 37 -2.74 4.63 5.64
C LEU A 37 -2.76 4.73 7.17
N GLU A 38 -3.93 4.97 7.75
CA GLU A 38 -4.09 5.04 9.21
C GLU A 38 -3.86 3.68 9.87
N ILE A 39 -4.32 2.59 9.27
CA ILE A 39 -4.04 1.22 9.76
C ILE A 39 -2.53 0.98 9.80
N ALA A 40 -1.82 1.30 8.72
CA ALA A 40 -0.37 1.17 8.65
C ALA A 40 0.34 2.02 9.71
N ALA A 41 -0.08 3.28 9.88
CA ALA A 41 0.48 4.18 10.86
C ALA A 41 0.24 3.72 12.29
N ARG A 42 -0.95 3.20 12.60
CA ARG A 42 -1.28 2.65 13.92
C ARG A 42 -0.45 1.41 14.26
N HIS A 43 -0.23 0.52 13.29
CA HIS A 43 0.63 -0.64 13.51
C HIS A 43 2.02 -0.21 14.02
N VAL A 44 2.62 0.78 13.39
CA VAL A 44 3.92 1.32 13.79
C VAL A 44 3.83 2.05 15.14
N ALA A 45 2.78 2.84 15.37
CA ALA A 45 2.59 3.60 16.61
C ALA A 45 2.42 2.68 17.83
N PHE A 46 1.83 1.50 17.67
CA PHE A 46 1.66 0.50 18.73
C PHE A 46 2.84 -0.47 18.88
N GLY A 47 4.00 -0.14 18.35
CA GLY A 47 5.24 -0.89 18.54
C GLY A 47 5.56 -1.90 17.44
N GLY A 48 4.75 -1.99 16.37
CA GLY A 48 5.06 -2.78 15.20
C GLY A 48 6.19 -2.16 14.38
N ARG A 49 6.85 -2.98 13.59
CA ARG A 49 7.93 -2.51 12.70
C ARG A 49 7.38 -2.12 11.34
N LEU A 50 7.90 -1.04 10.77
CA LEU A 50 7.54 -0.61 9.43
C LEU A 50 7.82 -1.68 8.36
N SER A 51 8.83 -2.51 8.56
CA SER A 51 9.16 -3.65 7.69
C SER A 51 8.09 -4.75 7.65
N GLU A 52 7.18 -4.77 8.62
CA GLU A 52 6.07 -5.72 8.68
C GLU A 52 4.84 -5.25 7.89
N VAL A 53 4.85 -4.02 7.42
CA VAL A 53 3.74 -3.41 6.68
C VAL A 53 4.06 -3.36 5.19
N LEU A 54 3.18 -3.93 4.38
CA LEU A 54 3.23 -3.85 2.93
C LEU A 54 1.95 -3.20 2.41
N VAL A 55 2.12 -2.11 1.68
CA VAL A 55 1.01 -1.42 1.01
C VAL A 55 1.10 -1.65 -0.49
N LEU A 56 0.05 -2.17 -1.08
CA LEU A 56 -0.02 -2.44 -2.51
C LEU A 56 -0.93 -1.44 -3.21
N ALA A 57 -0.45 -0.90 -4.32
CA ALA A 57 -1.18 0.01 -5.19
C ALA A 57 -1.33 -0.58 -6.59
N GLN A 58 -2.31 -0.07 -7.34
CA GLN A 58 -2.56 -0.54 -8.70
C GLN A 58 -1.57 0.04 -9.71
N THR A 59 -1.12 1.27 -9.51
CA THR A 59 -0.24 1.99 -10.44
C THR A 59 0.98 2.55 -9.73
N ARG A 60 2.06 2.80 -10.48
CA ARG A 60 3.27 3.44 -9.95
C ARG A 60 3.00 4.84 -9.36
N PRO A 61 2.25 5.73 -10.05
CA PRO A 61 1.90 7.02 -9.46
C PRO A 61 1.13 6.90 -8.16
N SER A 62 0.18 5.98 -8.06
CA SER A 62 -0.55 5.70 -6.82
C SER A 62 0.37 5.19 -5.71
N ALA A 63 1.29 4.29 -6.01
CA ALA A 63 2.26 3.79 -5.06
C ALA A 63 3.16 4.93 -4.53
N GLN A 64 3.61 5.81 -5.40
CA GLN A 64 4.42 6.96 -5.00
C GLN A 64 3.64 7.95 -4.11
N ALA A 65 2.39 8.24 -4.46
CA ALA A 65 1.53 9.09 -3.66
C ALA A 65 1.26 8.50 -2.27
N LEU A 66 0.99 7.20 -2.19
CA LEU A 66 0.80 6.48 -0.93
C LEU A 66 2.07 6.47 -0.07
N ARG A 67 3.22 6.25 -0.68
CA ARG A 67 4.52 6.30 0.01
C ARG A 67 4.73 7.67 0.64
N THR A 68 4.56 8.74 -0.13
CA THR A 68 4.70 10.12 0.34
C THR A 68 3.73 10.43 1.49
N ALA A 69 2.47 10.04 1.35
CA ALA A 69 1.46 10.25 2.38
C ALA A 69 1.77 9.47 3.66
N LEU A 70 2.24 8.24 3.56
CA LEU A 70 2.60 7.41 4.71
C LEU A 70 3.82 7.96 5.45
N VAL A 71 4.86 8.38 4.72
CA VAL A 71 6.04 9.02 5.31
C VAL A 71 5.66 10.29 6.07
N ARG A 72 4.81 11.12 5.50
CA ARG A 72 4.29 12.31 6.19
C ARG A 72 3.51 11.95 7.45
N ARG A 73 2.66 10.95 7.39
CA ARG A 73 1.86 10.51 8.54
C ARG A 73 2.73 9.97 9.67
N LEU A 74 3.82 9.29 9.35
CA LEU A 74 4.77 8.74 10.32
C LEU A 74 5.77 9.77 10.85
N GLY A 75 5.88 10.93 10.20
CA GLY A 75 6.71 12.04 10.66
C GLY A 75 8.22 11.87 10.49
N GLY A 76 8.67 10.93 9.66
CA GLY A 76 10.08 10.61 9.51
C GLY A 76 10.60 10.68 8.08
N ALA A 77 11.60 11.54 7.83
CA ALA A 77 12.23 11.67 6.51
C ALA A 77 13.11 10.46 6.11
N HIS A 78 13.50 9.64 7.08
CA HIS A 78 14.39 8.49 6.86
C HIS A 78 13.65 7.15 6.79
N LEU A 79 12.32 7.19 6.78
CA LEU A 79 11.52 5.98 6.71
C LEU A 79 11.37 5.52 5.26
N ASP A 80 11.60 4.24 5.04
CA ASP A 80 11.38 3.60 3.74
C ASP A 80 10.25 2.56 3.84
N PRO A 81 8.99 3.00 3.80
CA PRO A 81 7.85 2.10 3.85
C PRO A 81 7.77 1.25 2.58
N GLN A 82 7.39 -0.01 2.76
CA GLN A 82 7.19 -0.92 1.63
C GLN A 82 5.85 -0.62 0.94
N VAL A 83 5.88 0.32 0.01
CA VAL A 83 4.74 0.69 -0.84
C VAL A 83 5.11 0.43 -2.28
N MET A 84 4.40 -0.44 -2.94
CA MET A 84 4.70 -0.85 -4.31
C MET A 84 3.46 -1.32 -5.06
N THR A 85 3.61 -1.51 -6.37
CA THR A 85 2.56 -2.15 -7.17
C THR A 85 2.59 -3.66 -7.00
N VAL A 86 1.47 -4.33 -7.31
CA VAL A 86 1.40 -5.79 -7.33
C VAL A 86 2.45 -6.39 -8.27
N HIS A 87 2.68 -5.78 -9.42
CA HIS A 87 3.71 -6.20 -10.37
C HIS A 87 5.13 -6.09 -9.78
N ALA A 88 5.41 -5.00 -9.06
CA ALA A 88 6.70 -4.84 -8.39
C ALA A 88 6.91 -5.88 -7.28
N LEU A 89 5.87 -6.22 -6.53
CA LEU A 89 5.92 -7.28 -5.54
C LEU A 89 6.18 -8.65 -6.20
N ALA A 90 5.44 -8.97 -7.26
CA ALA A 90 5.63 -10.21 -8.01
C ALA A 90 7.06 -10.33 -8.54
N ARG A 91 7.61 -9.22 -9.06
CA ARG A 91 9.01 -9.17 -9.49
C ARG A 91 9.99 -9.45 -8.35
N ARG A 92 9.75 -8.91 -7.17
CA ARG A 92 10.60 -9.18 -5.98
C ARG A 92 10.58 -10.64 -5.57
N ILE A 93 9.40 -11.26 -5.61
CA ILE A 93 9.23 -12.68 -5.25
C ILE A 93 9.94 -13.59 -6.25
N VAL A 94 9.84 -13.26 -7.55
CA VAL A 94 10.42 -14.06 -8.64
C VAL A 94 11.86 -13.64 -8.95
N ALA A 95 12.39 -12.60 -8.30
CA ALA A 95 13.69 -12.02 -8.62
C ALA A 95 14.79 -13.06 -8.69
N SER A 96 15.26 -13.27 -9.91
CA SER A 96 16.47 -14.02 -10.23
C SER A 96 17.39 -13.09 -11.00
N PRO A 97 18.66 -12.98 -10.65
CA PRO A 97 19.61 -12.09 -11.34
C PRO A 97 19.75 -12.40 -12.83
N SER A 98 19.39 -13.60 -13.25
CA SER A 98 19.44 -14.02 -14.66
C SER A 98 18.16 -13.77 -15.46
N LYS A 99 17.09 -13.30 -14.84
CA LYS A 99 15.79 -13.09 -15.50
C LYS A 99 15.51 -11.61 -15.68
N ARG A 100 15.37 -11.16 -16.92
CA ARG A 100 14.90 -9.83 -17.22
C ARG A 100 13.37 -9.81 -17.42
N LEU A 101 12.75 -8.67 -17.16
CA LEU A 101 11.35 -8.47 -17.48
C LEU A 101 11.16 -8.38 -19.01
N LEU A 102 10.16 -9.08 -19.49
CA LEU A 102 9.73 -8.95 -20.88
C LEU A 102 9.00 -7.63 -21.10
N THR A 103 9.25 -6.99 -22.20
CA THR A 103 8.46 -5.85 -22.67
C THR A 103 7.07 -6.32 -23.11
N ALA A 104 6.10 -5.40 -23.20
CA ALA A 104 4.75 -5.75 -23.64
C ALA A 104 4.71 -6.48 -25.00
N PRO A 105 5.46 -6.06 -26.04
CA PRO A 105 5.52 -6.81 -27.29
C PRO A 105 6.10 -8.23 -27.16
N GLU A 106 7.12 -8.39 -26.32
CA GLU A 106 7.72 -9.71 -26.06
C GLU A 106 6.76 -10.65 -25.31
N GLN A 107 5.96 -10.12 -24.40
CA GLN A 107 4.91 -10.87 -23.70
C GLN A 107 3.84 -11.36 -24.68
N GLU A 108 3.39 -10.47 -25.56
CA GLU A 108 2.38 -10.80 -26.56
C GLU A 108 2.87 -11.88 -27.53
N PHE A 109 4.11 -11.79 -27.97
CA PHE A 109 4.73 -12.80 -28.83
C PHE A 109 4.77 -14.18 -28.13
N ARG A 110 5.19 -14.22 -26.88
CA ARG A 110 5.26 -15.46 -26.10
C ARG A 110 3.91 -16.11 -25.80
N MET A 111 2.87 -15.31 -25.67
CA MET A 111 1.52 -15.85 -25.44
C MET A 111 0.88 -16.45 -26.69
N ARG A 112 1.41 -16.17 -27.88
CA ARG A 112 0.94 -16.73 -29.15
C ARG A 112 1.59 -18.07 -29.52
N GLU A 113 2.66 -18.44 -28.83
CA GLU A 113 3.31 -19.75 -28.99
C GLU A 113 2.62 -20.82 -28.13
#